data_42b17e7b5c6d81ebe13a94c641cb979b
#
_entry.id   42b17e7b5c6d81ebe13a94c641cb979b
#
_cell.length_a   1.000
_cell.length_b   1.000
_cell.length_c   1.000
_cell.angle_alpha   90.00
_cell.angle_beta   90.00
_cell.angle_gamma   90.00
#
_symmetry.space_group_name_H-M   'P 1'
#
loop_
_entity.id
_entity.type
_entity.pdbx_description
1 polymer ?
#
loop_
_entity_poly.entity_id
_entity_poly.type
_entity_poly.pdbx_seq_one_letter_code
_entity_poly.pdbx_strand_id
1 'polypeptide(L)'
;MANFRQITPFMHVSDLEAALRFFEEILAFSVPYREGNYAYIEREGVAIRILEDHDPPPQPGDRRFAYYIDVHDVDVLYAELKPRLDTLPPRDVHGPADKPYGQRELLVLAPDGNLIAFGQAIASAPHHEPAAAE
;
A
#
# COMPACT_ATOMS: atom_id res chain seq x y z
N MET A 1 -20.94 -3.00 -23.18
CA MET A 1 -19.55 -2.95 -22.72
C MET A 1 -19.43 -1.99 -21.55
N ALA A 2 -18.78 -2.44 -20.52
CA ALA A 2 -18.59 -1.59 -19.37
C ALA A 2 -17.62 -0.47 -19.69
N ASN A 3 -17.85 0.71 -19.14
CA ASN A 3 -17.03 1.87 -19.38
C ASN A 3 -15.98 2.10 -18.28
N PHE A 4 -16.32 1.79 -17.02
CA PHE A 4 -15.39 2.01 -15.92
C PHE A 4 -14.35 0.89 -15.90
N ARG A 5 -13.07 1.26 -15.71
CA ARG A 5 -11.98 0.27 -15.67
C ARG A 5 -11.42 0.08 -14.28
N GLN A 6 -11.15 1.15 -13.58
CA GLN A 6 -10.52 1.07 -12.27
C GLN A 6 -10.53 2.44 -11.60
N ILE A 7 -10.25 2.44 -10.32
CA ILE A 7 -9.91 3.65 -9.59
C ILE A 7 -8.43 3.60 -9.31
N THR A 8 -7.72 4.69 -9.57
CA THR A 8 -6.30 4.80 -9.29
C THR A 8 -6.09 5.94 -8.31
N PRO A 9 -5.83 5.64 -7.05
CA PRO A 9 -5.68 6.71 -6.05
C PRO A 9 -4.43 7.54 -6.28
N PHE A 10 -4.46 8.78 -5.82
CA PHE A 10 -3.28 9.62 -5.74
C PHE A 10 -2.69 9.53 -4.35
N MET A 11 -1.37 9.41 -4.29
CA MET A 11 -0.63 9.49 -3.04
C MET A 11 0.28 10.71 -3.11
N HIS A 12 0.18 11.58 -2.13
CA HIS A 12 0.99 12.79 -2.06
C HIS A 12 2.24 12.54 -1.23
N VAL A 13 3.39 12.93 -1.75
CA VAL A 13 4.68 12.72 -1.06
C VAL A 13 5.49 13.99 -1.12
N SER A 14 6.43 14.14 -0.21
CA SER A 14 7.29 15.30 -0.20
C SER A 14 8.54 15.11 -1.07
N ASP A 15 8.89 13.87 -1.39
CA ASP A 15 10.11 13.54 -2.14
C ASP A 15 9.80 12.35 -3.03
N LEU A 16 9.65 12.61 -4.32
CA LEU A 16 9.27 11.56 -5.28
C LEU A 16 10.34 10.47 -5.36
N GLU A 17 11.62 10.85 -5.37
CA GLU A 17 12.70 9.88 -5.46
C GLU A 17 12.66 8.90 -4.29
N ALA A 18 12.51 9.43 -3.09
CA ALA A 18 12.46 8.59 -1.89
C ALA A 18 11.25 7.69 -1.89
N ALA A 19 10.10 8.20 -2.33
CA ALA A 19 8.89 7.40 -2.40
C ALA A 19 9.04 6.26 -3.39
N LEU A 20 9.58 6.54 -4.57
CA LEU A 20 9.76 5.50 -5.58
C LEU A 20 10.75 4.43 -5.12
N ARG A 21 11.84 4.84 -4.45
CA ARG A 21 12.77 3.86 -3.88
C ARG A 21 12.06 2.95 -2.89
N PHE A 22 11.22 3.53 -2.02
CA PHE A 22 10.48 2.73 -1.05
C PHE A 22 9.59 1.70 -1.74
N PHE A 23 8.79 2.14 -2.73
CA PHE A 23 7.87 1.23 -3.38
C PHE A 23 8.58 0.17 -4.19
N GLU A 24 9.70 0.51 -4.84
CA GLU A 24 10.45 -0.47 -5.61
C GLU A 24 11.23 -1.42 -4.71
N GLU A 25 11.93 -0.89 -3.72
CA GLU A 25 12.86 -1.71 -2.93
C GLU A 25 12.19 -2.43 -1.79
N ILE A 26 11.16 -1.86 -1.20
CA ILE A 26 10.50 -2.47 -0.05
C ILE A 26 9.29 -3.28 -0.48
N LEU A 27 8.44 -2.72 -1.34
CA LEU A 27 7.17 -3.36 -1.69
C LEU A 27 7.15 -4.00 -3.07
N ALA A 28 8.25 -3.90 -3.80
CA ALA A 28 8.43 -4.57 -5.10
C ALA A 28 7.41 -4.13 -6.15
N PHE A 29 7.06 -2.85 -6.14
CA PHE A 29 6.29 -2.25 -7.22
C PHE A 29 7.22 -1.89 -8.38
N SER A 30 6.65 -1.78 -9.58
CA SER A 30 7.37 -1.24 -10.73
C SER A 30 6.91 0.19 -10.99
N VAL A 31 7.71 0.93 -11.78
CA VAL A 31 7.40 2.32 -12.13
C VAL A 31 7.31 2.41 -13.65
N PRO A 32 6.15 2.07 -14.23
CA PRO A 32 6.01 2.10 -15.69
C PRO A 32 6.08 3.49 -16.29
N TYR A 33 5.78 4.53 -15.51
CA TYR A 33 5.78 5.88 -16.03
C TYR A 33 6.22 6.86 -14.96
N ARG A 34 7.02 7.83 -15.37
CA ARG A 34 7.47 8.88 -14.49
C ARG A 34 7.78 10.13 -15.32
N GLU A 35 7.29 11.29 -14.86
CA GLU A 35 7.62 12.54 -15.51
C GLU A 35 7.45 13.70 -14.52
N GLY A 36 8.50 14.52 -14.38
CA GLY A 36 8.46 15.67 -13.48
C GLY A 36 8.21 15.25 -12.03
N ASN A 37 7.14 15.78 -11.44
CA ASN A 37 6.80 15.50 -10.06
C ASN A 37 5.79 14.36 -9.92
N TYR A 38 5.58 13.57 -10.96
CA TYR A 38 4.53 12.57 -11.02
C TYR A 38 5.11 11.20 -11.41
N ALA A 39 4.56 10.14 -10.83
CA ALA A 39 4.87 8.78 -11.25
C ALA A 39 3.63 7.89 -11.13
N TYR A 40 3.62 6.84 -11.93
CA TYR A 40 2.59 5.81 -11.89
C TYR A 40 3.30 4.52 -11.50
N ILE A 41 2.90 3.93 -10.39
CA ILE A 41 3.51 2.69 -9.92
C ILE A 41 2.47 1.59 -9.97
N GLU A 42 2.94 0.36 -10.10
CA GLU A 42 2.04 -0.76 -10.33
C GLU A 42 2.66 -2.06 -9.87
N ARG A 43 1.84 -2.93 -9.30
CA ARG A 43 2.20 -4.32 -9.03
C ARG A 43 0.96 -5.18 -9.20
N GLU A 44 1.05 -6.21 -10.07
CA GLU A 44 -0.02 -7.21 -10.25
C GLU A 44 -1.38 -6.57 -10.53
N GLY A 45 -1.38 -5.49 -11.30
CA GLY A 45 -2.62 -4.80 -11.67
C GLY A 45 -3.09 -3.76 -10.67
N VAL A 46 -2.46 -3.66 -9.50
CA VAL A 46 -2.78 -2.64 -8.51
C VAL A 46 -1.88 -1.43 -8.75
N ALA A 47 -2.46 -0.25 -8.86
CA ALA A 47 -1.71 0.94 -9.24
C ALA A 47 -1.99 2.11 -8.30
N ILE A 48 -0.99 2.97 -8.17
CA ILE A 48 -1.07 4.21 -7.41
C ILE A 48 -0.40 5.29 -8.22
N ARG A 49 -1.00 6.48 -8.26
CA ARG A 49 -0.39 7.66 -8.86
C ARG A 49 0.29 8.43 -7.74
N ILE A 50 1.58 8.71 -7.88
CA ILE A 50 2.32 9.42 -6.84
C ILE A 50 2.64 10.82 -7.33
N LEU A 51 2.30 11.81 -6.52
CA LEU A 51 2.51 13.21 -6.86
C LEU A 51 3.35 13.86 -5.77
N GLU A 52 4.50 14.41 -6.17
CA GLU A 52 5.30 15.18 -5.25
C GLU A 52 4.72 16.58 -5.14
N ASP A 53 4.41 17.01 -3.93
CA ASP A 53 3.98 18.37 -3.70
C ASP A 53 4.80 18.95 -2.56
N HIS A 54 4.82 20.27 -2.49
CA HIS A 54 5.68 20.98 -1.55
C HIS A 54 4.92 21.52 -0.37
N ASP A 55 3.72 21.01 -0.12
CA ASP A 55 3.03 21.33 1.12
C ASP A 55 3.84 20.80 2.28
N PRO A 56 3.75 21.43 3.44
CA PRO A 56 4.52 20.95 4.57
C PRO A 56 4.26 19.48 4.85
N PRO A 57 5.31 18.69 5.09
CA PRO A 57 5.10 17.28 5.42
C PRO A 57 4.39 17.14 6.75
N PRO A 58 3.75 16.00 7.00
CA PRO A 58 3.12 15.75 8.29
C PRO A 58 4.17 15.76 9.41
N GLN A 59 3.73 16.09 10.60
CA GLN A 59 4.58 16.00 11.77
C GLN A 59 4.84 14.53 12.10
N PRO A 60 5.94 14.23 12.82
CA PRO A 60 6.19 12.85 13.23
C PRO A 60 4.99 12.27 13.94
N GLY A 61 4.58 11.07 13.52
CA GLY A 61 3.41 10.38 14.05
C GLY A 61 2.12 10.68 13.34
N ASP A 62 2.07 11.72 12.52
CA ASP A 62 0.88 12.01 11.72
C ASP A 62 0.78 11.04 10.56
N ARG A 63 -0.42 10.91 10.05
CA ARG A 63 -0.69 10.02 8.92
C ARG A 63 -1.46 10.81 7.88
N ARG A 64 -1.04 10.70 6.60
CA ARG A 64 -1.76 11.39 5.54
C ARG A 64 -3.01 10.61 5.14
N PHE A 65 -2.82 9.44 4.58
CA PHE A 65 -3.93 8.62 4.08
C PHE A 65 -3.57 7.17 4.23
N ALA A 66 -4.59 6.34 4.18
CA ALA A 66 -4.43 4.89 4.17
C ALA A 66 -4.85 4.35 2.81
N TYR A 67 -4.11 3.37 2.33
CA TYR A 67 -4.37 2.72 1.05
C TYR A 67 -4.50 1.24 1.34
N TYR A 68 -5.67 0.70 1.06
CA TYR A 68 -5.96 -0.70 1.39
C TYR A 68 -5.87 -1.53 0.12
N ILE A 69 -4.98 -2.49 0.13
CA ILE A 69 -4.78 -3.39 -0.99
C ILE A 69 -5.27 -4.77 -0.58
N ASP A 70 -6.30 -5.26 -1.27
CA ASP A 70 -6.81 -6.60 -1.00
C ASP A 70 -5.89 -7.62 -1.65
N VAL A 71 -5.50 -8.63 -0.89
CA VAL A 71 -4.61 -9.68 -1.38
C VAL A 71 -5.23 -11.04 -1.12
N HIS A 72 -4.79 -12.05 -1.88
CA HIS A 72 -5.30 -13.40 -1.70
C HIS A 72 -4.66 -14.10 -0.51
N ASP A 73 -3.37 -13.86 -0.26
CA ASP A 73 -2.64 -14.55 0.80
C ASP A 73 -1.61 -13.61 1.41
N VAL A 74 -1.96 -13.02 2.52
CA VAL A 74 -1.11 -12.00 3.15
C VAL A 74 0.14 -12.63 3.77
N ASP A 75 0.07 -13.89 4.20
CA ASP A 75 1.25 -14.54 4.79
C ASP A 75 2.31 -14.84 3.72
N VAL A 76 1.90 -15.22 2.52
CA VAL A 76 2.83 -15.41 1.41
C VAL A 76 3.47 -14.07 1.05
N LEU A 77 2.68 -13.02 1.00
CA LEU A 77 3.22 -11.69 0.72
C LEU A 77 4.22 -11.27 1.80
N TYR A 78 3.86 -11.48 3.06
CA TYR A 78 4.76 -11.12 4.16
C TYR A 78 6.08 -11.89 4.08
N ALA A 79 6.02 -13.18 3.77
CA ALA A 79 7.24 -13.97 3.64
C ALA A 79 8.13 -13.44 2.50
N GLU A 80 7.51 -13.04 1.41
CA GLU A 80 8.25 -12.46 0.29
C GLU A 80 8.92 -11.13 0.68
N LEU A 81 8.20 -10.27 1.38
CA LEU A 81 8.68 -8.93 1.68
C LEU A 81 9.55 -8.84 2.94
N LYS A 82 9.50 -9.85 3.79
CA LYS A 82 10.10 -9.78 5.12
C LYS A 82 11.57 -9.32 5.12
N PRO A 83 12.46 -9.84 4.27
CA PRO A 83 13.85 -9.35 4.30
C PRO A 83 13.96 -7.86 4.05
N ARG A 84 13.06 -7.30 3.24
CA ARG A 84 13.04 -5.86 2.97
C ARG A 84 12.38 -5.09 4.10
N LEU A 85 11.26 -5.62 4.62
CA LEU A 85 10.56 -4.98 5.72
C LEU A 85 11.42 -4.90 6.98
N ASP A 86 12.29 -5.88 7.18
CA ASP A 86 13.17 -5.90 8.34
C ASP A 86 14.19 -4.76 8.32
N THR A 87 14.37 -4.08 7.19
CA THR A 87 15.24 -2.90 7.13
C THR A 87 14.56 -1.64 7.62
N LEU A 88 13.26 -1.67 7.84
CA LEU A 88 12.50 -0.52 8.30
C LEU A 88 12.47 -0.49 9.83
N PRO A 89 12.19 0.69 10.44
CA PRO A 89 11.97 0.72 11.88
C PRO A 89 10.86 -0.25 12.27
N PRO A 90 11.04 -1.02 13.34
CA PRO A 90 10.03 -2.04 13.69
C PRO A 90 8.63 -1.46 13.91
N ARG A 91 8.52 -0.23 14.37
CA ARG A 91 7.21 0.39 14.61
C ARG A 91 6.46 0.71 13.32
N ASP A 92 7.14 0.66 12.18
CA ASP A 92 6.51 0.97 10.90
C ASP A 92 5.87 -0.26 10.24
N VAL A 93 6.01 -1.43 10.83
CA VAL A 93 5.48 -2.68 10.27
C VAL A 93 4.67 -3.40 11.35
N HIS A 94 3.42 -3.71 11.06
CA HIS A 94 2.54 -4.40 12.00
C HIS A 94 1.85 -5.58 11.32
N GLY A 95 1.87 -6.71 11.98
CA GLY A 95 1.22 -7.91 11.50
C GLY A 95 2.13 -8.82 10.74
N PRO A 96 1.58 -9.80 10.01
CA PRO A 96 0.13 -10.01 9.80
C PRO A 96 -0.60 -10.39 11.08
N ALA A 97 -1.81 -9.88 11.23
CA ALA A 97 -2.63 -10.18 12.40
C ALA A 97 -4.12 -10.20 12.00
N ASP A 98 -4.86 -11.09 12.64
CA ASP A 98 -6.30 -11.17 12.41
C ASP A 98 -7.01 -10.04 13.13
N LYS A 99 -7.95 -9.41 12.43
CA LYS A 99 -8.73 -8.31 12.97
C LYS A 99 -10.16 -8.77 13.23
N PRO A 100 -10.84 -8.15 14.21
CA PRO A 100 -12.20 -8.61 14.55
C PRO A 100 -13.21 -8.46 13.43
N TYR A 101 -12.92 -7.65 12.43
CA TYR A 101 -13.84 -7.41 11.33
C TYR A 101 -13.61 -8.33 10.13
N GLY A 102 -12.88 -9.43 10.30
CA GLY A 102 -12.81 -10.45 9.25
C GLY A 102 -11.71 -10.27 8.25
N GLN A 103 -10.67 -9.55 8.62
CA GLN A 103 -9.50 -9.34 7.76
C GLN A 103 -8.24 -9.75 8.51
N ARG A 104 -7.29 -10.32 7.77
CA ARG A 104 -5.93 -10.51 8.28
C ARG A 104 -5.06 -9.48 7.59
N GLU A 105 -4.40 -8.64 8.38
CA GLU A 105 -3.76 -7.44 7.84
C GLU A 105 -2.29 -7.34 8.13
N LEU A 106 -1.54 -6.89 7.14
CA LEU A 106 -0.18 -6.43 7.27
C LEU A 106 -0.18 -4.93 7.00
N LEU A 107 0.33 -4.14 7.94
CA LEU A 107 0.36 -2.69 7.83
C LEU A 107 1.80 -2.22 7.69
N VAL A 108 2.07 -1.38 6.70
CA VAL A 108 3.41 -0.84 6.45
C VAL A 108 3.30 0.66 6.30
N LEU A 109 4.05 1.39 7.12
CA LEU A 109 4.07 2.84 7.03
C LEU A 109 5.03 3.26 5.92
N ALA A 110 4.49 3.96 4.93
CA ALA A 110 5.24 4.48 3.80
C ALA A 110 5.64 5.93 4.06
N PRO A 111 6.46 6.54 3.19
CA PRO A 111 6.89 7.92 3.40
C PRO A 111 5.73 8.89 3.57
N ASP A 112 5.98 9.93 4.35
CA ASP A 112 5.04 11.03 4.60
C ASP A 112 3.78 10.60 5.34
N GLY A 113 3.85 9.53 6.12
CA GLY A 113 2.70 9.11 6.90
C GLY A 113 1.63 8.40 6.10
N ASN A 114 1.90 8.02 4.88
CA ASN A 114 0.97 7.23 4.09
C ASN A 114 1.02 5.78 4.55
N LEU A 115 -0.13 5.21 4.90
CA LEU A 115 -0.18 3.85 5.40
C LEU A 115 -0.61 2.91 4.28
N ILE A 116 0.13 1.83 4.09
CA ILE A 116 -0.27 0.78 3.16
C ILE A 116 -0.74 -0.40 3.98
N ALA A 117 -1.98 -0.81 3.77
CA ALA A 117 -2.56 -1.96 4.43
C ALA A 117 -2.77 -3.05 3.39
N PHE A 118 -2.26 -4.24 3.68
CA PHE A 118 -2.51 -5.42 2.84
C PHE A 118 -3.47 -6.30 3.62
N GLY A 119 -4.63 -6.59 3.06
CA GLY A 119 -5.65 -7.32 3.77
C GLY A 119 -6.15 -8.53 3.01
N GLN A 120 -6.33 -9.61 3.75
CA GLN A 120 -6.89 -10.85 3.24
C GLN A 120 -8.17 -11.15 4.00
N ALA A 121 -9.26 -11.39 3.28
CA ALA A 121 -10.51 -11.78 3.92
C ALA A 121 -10.36 -13.15 4.57
N ILE A 122 -10.82 -13.28 5.82
CA ILE A 122 -10.83 -14.55 6.52
C ILE A 122 -12.27 -14.90 6.89
N ALA A 123 -12.56 -16.18 6.89
CA ALA A 123 -13.95 -16.63 6.97
C ALA A 123 -14.56 -16.53 8.35
N SER A 124 -13.76 -16.24 9.36
CA SER A 124 -14.20 -16.40 10.73
C SER A 124 -15.07 -15.26 11.25
N ALA A 125 -15.15 -14.12 10.58
CA ALA A 125 -15.89 -12.98 11.10
C ALA A 125 -16.81 -12.42 10.04
N PRO A 126 -17.97 -11.93 10.45
CA PRO A 126 -18.88 -11.32 9.48
C PRO A 126 -18.34 -9.98 9.01
N HIS A 127 -18.31 -9.79 7.74
CA HIS A 127 -17.97 -8.52 7.13
C HIS A 127 -18.47 -8.55 5.70
N HIS A 128 -18.56 -7.37 5.12
CA HIS A 128 -19.03 -7.30 3.75
C HIS A 128 -17.90 -7.68 2.82
N GLU A 129 -18.14 -8.70 2.02
CA GLU A 129 -17.18 -9.15 1.05
C GLU A 129 -17.78 -8.99 -0.33
N PRO A 130 -17.14 -8.33 -1.27
CA PRO A 130 -17.69 -8.22 -2.62
C PRO A 130 -17.88 -9.59 -3.20
N ALA A 131 -18.89 -9.69 -4.01
CA ALA A 131 -19.10 -10.92 -4.71
C ALA A 131 -17.84 -11.31 -5.38
N ALA A 132 -17.55 -12.53 -5.28
CA ALA A 132 -16.31 -13.01 -5.72
C ALA A 132 -16.06 -12.58 -7.06
N ALA A 133 -14.98 -12.07 -7.18
CA ALA A 133 -14.59 -11.66 -8.39
C ALA A 133 -14.27 -12.86 -9.06
N GLU A 134 -15.00 -13.30 -9.42
CA GLU A 134 -14.77 -14.28 -9.93
C GLU A 134 -14.12 -14.22 -10.90
#